data_accbf0dbbee1e838789617633bbdca4d
#
_entry.id   accbf0dbbee1e838789617633bbdca4d
#
_cell.length_a   1.000
_cell.length_b   1.000
_cell.length_c   1.000
_cell.angle_alpha   90.00
_cell.angle_beta   90.00
_cell.angle_gamma   90.00
#
_symmetry.space_group_name_H-M   'P 1'
#
loop_
_entity.id
_entity.type
_entity.pdbx_description
1 polymer ?
#
loop_
_entity_poly.entity_id
_entity_poly.type
_entity_poly.pdbx_seq_one_letter_code
_entity_poly.pdbx_strand_id
1 'polypeptide(L)'
;NRLPFVGYDVWNAYEVSAITKKGRPVSGVLKISYPCDSKYHVESKSIKLYLNSFNMSKFGNTKKECIEKIESAVSKDLSDLLETNVECKLHTAENLDPHGSDMWLGFSEYNNIENMIDMDKLNFKAYKSDAKQLKFSDDTEIYYHSDLLRSNCRVTNQPDWGDIYVYMKADKCVTPESFAKYIVSHRKVSHFHEEICEMVFKHLY
;
A
#
# COMPACT_ATOMS: atom_id res chain seq x y z
N ASN A 1 -10.06 1.39 21.99
CA ASN A 1 -8.62 1.23 22.23
C ASN A 1 -7.88 2.01 21.15
N ARG A 2 -6.96 2.88 21.55
CA ARG A 2 -6.11 3.62 20.62
C ARG A 2 -5.07 2.65 20.07
N LEU A 3 -4.85 2.65 18.75
CA LEU A 3 -3.76 1.91 18.13
C LEU A 3 -2.41 2.39 18.71
N PRO A 4 -1.42 1.51 18.87
CA PRO A 4 -0.10 1.91 19.39
C PRO A 4 0.77 2.65 18.36
N PHE A 5 0.25 2.91 17.18
CA PHE A 5 0.93 3.54 16.04
C PHE A 5 0.00 4.53 15.33
N VAL A 6 0.59 5.31 14.44
CA VAL A 6 -0.10 6.21 13.50
C VAL A 6 0.28 5.79 12.10
N GLY A 7 -0.67 5.80 11.19
CA GLY A 7 -0.45 5.42 9.80
C GLY A 7 -1.62 5.77 8.90
N TYR A 8 -1.49 5.42 7.65
CA TYR A 8 -2.51 5.63 6.62
C TYR A 8 -2.65 4.39 5.76
N ASP A 9 -3.89 4.07 5.39
CA ASP A 9 -4.16 3.16 4.30
C ASP A 9 -4.10 3.93 2.98
N VAL A 10 -3.32 3.42 2.03
CA VAL A 10 -3.11 4.06 0.74
C VAL A 10 -3.44 3.07 -0.37
N TRP A 11 -4.33 3.47 -1.27
CA TRP A 11 -4.77 2.69 -2.42
C TRP A 11 -4.33 3.37 -3.72
N ASN A 12 -3.82 2.59 -4.65
CA ASN A 12 -3.61 3.00 -6.03
C ASN A 12 -4.62 2.27 -6.92
N ALA A 13 -5.67 2.97 -7.29
CA ALA A 13 -6.74 2.42 -8.11
C ALA A 13 -6.47 2.70 -9.59
N TYR A 14 -6.28 1.64 -10.36
CA TYR A 14 -5.92 1.69 -11.79
C TYR A 14 -7.14 1.69 -12.70
N GLU A 15 -8.30 1.34 -12.20
CA GLU A 15 -9.55 1.17 -12.96
C GLU A 15 -10.41 2.44 -12.97
N VAL A 16 -9.79 3.62 -13.04
CA VAL A 16 -10.48 4.91 -13.02
C VAL A 16 -10.54 5.52 -14.39
N SER A 17 -11.76 5.74 -14.87
CA SER A 17 -12.03 6.56 -16.04
C SER A 17 -13.40 7.22 -15.97
N ALA A 18 -13.54 8.31 -16.70
CA ALA A 18 -14.82 8.98 -16.96
C ALA A 18 -14.72 9.71 -18.30
N ILE A 19 -15.79 10.34 -18.73
CA ILE A 19 -15.79 11.17 -19.94
C ILE A 19 -16.18 12.61 -19.61
N THR A 20 -15.66 13.56 -20.37
CA THR A 20 -16.16 14.95 -20.30
C THR A 20 -17.56 15.01 -20.92
N LYS A 21 -18.27 16.14 -20.71
CA LYS A 21 -19.59 16.36 -21.35
C LYS A 21 -19.55 16.23 -22.89
N LYS A 22 -18.38 16.50 -23.50
CA LYS A 22 -18.15 16.34 -24.94
C LYS A 22 -17.68 14.93 -25.34
N GLY A 23 -17.59 13.99 -24.41
CA GLY A 23 -17.24 12.61 -24.67
C GLY A 23 -15.72 12.32 -24.69
N ARG A 24 -14.86 13.27 -24.30
CA ARG A 24 -13.42 13.02 -24.19
C ARG A 24 -13.14 12.10 -23.00
N PRO A 25 -12.51 10.93 -23.19
CA PRO A 25 -12.10 10.08 -22.07
C PRO A 25 -11.04 10.75 -21.19
N VAL A 26 -11.15 10.51 -19.88
CA VAL A 26 -10.18 10.89 -18.87
C VAL A 26 -9.92 9.67 -18.03
N SER A 27 -8.67 9.26 -17.93
CA SER A 27 -8.23 8.11 -17.14
C SER A 27 -6.92 8.41 -16.44
N GLY A 28 -6.61 7.64 -15.41
CA GLY A 28 -5.39 7.77 -14.65
C GLY A 28 -5.33 6.74 -13.52
N VAL A 29 -4.39 6.95 -12.59
CA VAL A 29 -4.30 6.20 -11.35
C VAL A 29 -4.83 7.08 -10.21
N LEU A 30 -5.89 6.65 -9.55
CA LEU A 30 -6.44 7.37 -8.41
C LEU A 30 -5.75 6.88 -7.14
N LYS A 31 -4.99 7.77 -6.51
CA LYS A 31 -4.49 7.57 -5.16
C LYS A 31 -5.57 7.96 -4.16
N ILE A 32 -5.87 7.07 -3.25
CA ILE A 32 -6.85 7.26 -2.16
C ILE A 32 -6.11 7.02 -0.86
N SER A 33 -6.23 7.92 0.10
CA SER A 33 -5.62 7.76 1.42
C SER A 33 -6.56 8.15 2.53
N TYR A 34 -6.52 7.41 3.63
CA TYR A 34 -7.26 7.68 4.87
C TYR A 34 -6.51 7.13 6.09
N PRO A 35 -6.77 7.66 7.31
CA PRO A 35 -6.09 7.20 8.52
C PRO A 35 -6.33 5.71 8.82
N CYS A 36 -5.31 4.99 9.29
CA CYS A 36 -5.41 3.57 9.63
C CYS A 36 -6.30 3.27 10.84
N ASP A 37 -6.64 4.27 11.65
CA ASP A 37 -7.61 4.18 12.75
C ASP A 37 -9.05 4.43 12.31
N SER A 38 -9.31 4.46 10.99
CA SER A 38 -10.66 4.50 10.44
C SER A 38 -11.50 3.36 10.99
N LYS A 39 -12.76 3.67 11.32
CA LYS A 39 -13.72 2.67 11.84
C LYS A 39 -14.01 1.55 10.85
N TYR A 40 -13.97 1.87 9.56
CA TYR A 40 -14.26 0.95 8.46
C TYR A 40 -13.13 0.97 7.45
N HIS A 41 -12.97 -0.15 6.74
CA HIS A 41 -12.02 -0.31 5.63
C HIS A 41 -12.75 -0.52 4.31
N VAL A 42 -12.12 -0.08 3.23
CA VAL A 42 -12.63 -0.32 1.88
C VAL A 42 -12.27 -1.75 1.44
N GLU A 43 -13.22 -2.47 0.87
CA GLU A 43 -12.95 -3.76 0.23
C GLU A 43 -12.52 -3.54 -1.22
N SER A 44 -11.41 -4.16 -1.62
CA SER A 44 -10.72 -3.91 -2.89
C SER A 44 -11.57 -4.12 -4.15
N LYS A 45 -12.39 -5.17 -4.16
CA LYS A 45 -13.25 -5.46 -5.32
C LYS A 45 -14.46 -4.53 -5.40
N SER A 46 -14.98 -4.12 -4.25
CA SER A 46 -16.08 -3.15 -4.17
C SER A 46 -15.63 -1.78 -4.69
N ILE A 47 -14.42 -1.33 -4.35
CA ILE A 47 -13.90 -0.06 -4.87
C ILE A 47 -13.66 -0.12 -6.38
N LYS A 48 -13.19 -1.26 -6.91
CA LYS A 48 -13.06 -1.45 -8.36
C LYS A 48 -14.40 -1.31 -9.08
N LEU A 49 -15.44 -1.94 -8.57
CA LEU A 49 -16.79 -1.85 -9.14
C LEU A 49 -17.35 -0.42 -9.06
N TYR A 50 -17.14 0.24 -7.92
CA TYR A 50 -17.55 1.62 -7.72
C TYR A 50 -16.87 2.57 -8.73
N LEU A 51 -15.54 2.50 -8.85
CA LEU A 51 -14.79 3.33 -9.78
C LEU A 51 -15.11 3.01 -11.25
N ASN A 52 -15.32 1.74 -11.58
CA ASN A 52 -15.76 1.35 -12.93
C ASN A 52 -17.14 1.91 -13.29
N SER A 53 -18.00 2.20 -12.32
CA SER A 53 -19.30 2.83 -12.58
C SER A 53 -19.18 4.22 -13.20
N PHE A 54 -18.04 4.89 -13.05
CA PHE A 54 -17.77 6.21 -13.63
C PHE A 54 -17.41 6.17 -15.11
N ASN A 55 -17.09 4.99 -15.65
CA ASN A 55 -16.52 4.83 -16.97
C ASN A 55 -17.23 5.60 -18.10
N MET A 56 -18.57 5.65 -18.07
CA MET A 56 -19.40 6.39 -19.02
C MET A 56 -20.04 7.64 -18.43
N SER A 57 -19.70 7.98 -17.20
CA SER A 57 -20.25 9.16 -16.52
C SER A 57 -19.65 10.45 -17.09
N LYS A 58 -20.52 11.43 -17.33
CA LYS A 58 -20.14 12.73 -17.90
C LYS A 58 -19.79 13.72 -16.80
N PHE A 59 -18.51 13.95 -16.59
CA PHE A 59 -18.01 14.92 -15.61
C PHE A 59 -17.34 16.11 -16.29
N GLY A 60 -17.76 17.33 -15.92
CA GLY A 60 -17.11 18.57 -16.39
C GLY A 60 -17.12 18.79 -17.90
N ASN A 61 -16.62 19.93 -18.33
CA ASN A 61 -16.48 20.31 -19.74
C ASN A 61 -15.06 20.08 -20.25
N THR A 62 -14.09 20.13 -19.33
CA THR A 62 -12.65 19.99 -19.60
C THR A 62 -12.08 18.78 -18.86
N LYS A 63 -10.88 18.35 -19.26
CA LYS A 63 -10.13 17.28 -18.57
C LYS A 63 -9.92 17.65 -17.09
N LYS A 64 -9.51 18.89 -16.82
CA LYS A 64 -9.28 19.40 -15.45
C LYS A 64 -10.54 19.30 -14.61
N GLU A 65 -11.66 19.84 -15.10
CA GLU A 65 -12.95 19.76 -14.37
C GLU A 65 -13.42 18.31 -14.17
N CYS A 66 -13.12 17.42 -15.13
CA CYS A 66 -13.45 16.00 -15.01
C CYS A 66 -12.65 15.36 -13.86
N ILE A 67 -11.35 15.62 -13.79
CA ILE A 67 -10.44 15.15 -12.72
C ILE A 67 -10.95 15.64 -11.35
N GLU A 68 -11.16 16.96 -11.19
CA GLU A 68 -11.61 17.57 -9.95
C GLU A 68 -12.94 16.97 -9.46
N LYS A 69 -13.84 16.66 -10.39
CA LYS A 69 -15.12 16.04 -10.04
C LYS A 69 -15.01 14.57 -9.64
N ILE A 70 -14.11 13.80 -10.27
CA ILE A 70 -13.82 12.43 -9.85
C ILE A 70 -13.23 12.45 -8.44
N GLU A 71 -12.19 13.26 -8.21
CA GLU A 71 -11.54 13.38 -6.91
C GLU A 71 -12.55 13.77 -5.81
N SER A 72 -13.36 14.79 -6.07
CA SER A 72 -14.36 15.27 -5.12
C SER A 72 -15.46 14.23 -4.83
N ALA A 73 -15.97 13.55 -5.86
CA ALA A 73 -17.00 12.53 -5.69
C ALA A 73 -16.50 11.35 -4.87
N VAL A 74 -15.33 10.81 -5.24
CA VAL A 74 -14.75 9.64 -4.53
C VAL A 74 -14.37 10.01 -3.10
N SER A 75 -13.72 11.17 -2.88
CA SER A 75 -13.38 11.64 -1.55
C SER A 75 -14.62 11.76 -0.67
N LYS A 76 -15.67 12.39 -1.18
CA LYS A 76 -16.93 12.56 -0.44
C LYS A 76 -17.59 11.22 -0.12
N ASP A 77 -17.82 10.39 -1.13
CA ASP A 77 -18.55 9.12 -0.97
C ASP A 77 -17.82 8.17 -0.01
N LEU A 78 -16.49 8.10 -0.12
CA LEU A 78 -15.69 7.27 0.79
C LEU A 78 -15.58 7.88 2.18
N SER A 79 -15.49 9.21 2.31
CA SER A 79 -15.48 9.84 3.63
C SER A 79 -16.79 9.60 4.38
N ASP A 80 -17.90 9.69 3.68
CA ASP A 80 -19.23 9.40 4.25
C ASP A 80 -19.36 7.92 4.64
N LEU A 81 -18.85 7.00 3.80
CA LEU A 81 -18.92 5.57 4.04
C LEU A 81 -18.02 5.11 5.20
N LEU A 82 -16.78 5.62 5.25
CA LEU A 82 -15.78 5.21 6.22
C LEU A 82 -15.84 5.98 7.54
N GLU A 83 -16.69 7.01 7.61
CA GLU A 83 -16.81 7.93 8.75
C GLU A 83 -15.46 8.59 9.12
N THR A 84 -14.61 8.86 8.10
CA THR A 84 -13.29 9.48 8.27
C THR A 84 -12.96 10.40 7.09
N ASN A 85 -11.91 11.20 7.22
CA ASN A 85 -11.44 12.02 6.10
C ASN A 85 -10.70 11.15 5.08
N VAL A 86 -11.15 11.16 3.82
CA VAL A 86 -10.52 10.46 2.70
C VAL A 86 -9.99 11.48 1.70
N GLU A 87 -8.72 11.40 1.40
CA GLU A 87 -8.07 12.21 0.39
C GLU A 87 -7.93 11.42 -0.91
N CYS A 88 -8.23 12.09 -2.03
CA CYS A 88 -8.17 11.49 -3.36
C CYS A 88 -7.37 12.37 -4.32
N LYS A 89 -6.45 11.75 -5.09
CA LYS A 89 -5.69 12.41 -6.13
C LYS A 89 -5.60 11.57 -7.38
N LEU A 90 -6.08 12.10 -8.52
CA LEU A 90 -6.03 11.42 -9.82
C LEU A 90 -4.78 11.85 -10.60
N HIS A 91 -3.86 10.93 -10.74
CA HIS A 91 -2.64 11.09 -11.53
C HIS A 91 -2.87 10.63 -12.97
N THR A 92 -2.64 11.51 -13.91
CA THR A 92 -2.73 11.22 -15.36
C THR A 92 -1.33 11.20 -15.97
N ALA A 93 -1.19 10.68 -17.18
CA ALA A 93 0.12 10.62 -17.87
C ALA A 93 0.83 11.97 -17.99
N GLU A 94 0.09 13.09 -17.96
CA GLU A 94 0.66 14.44 -18.07
C GLU A 94 1.20 14.97 -16.73
N ASN A 95 0.73 14.45 -15.60
CA ASN A 95 1.15 14.86 -14.27
C ASN A 95 1.76 13.70 -13.44
N LEU A 96 2.08 12.60 -14.11
CA LEU A 96 2.97 11.59 -13.57
C LEU A 96 4.37 12.18 -13.53
N ASP A 97 4.81 12.56 -12.35
CA ASP A 97 6.22 12.78 -12.10
C ASP A 97 6.84 11.43 -11.70
N PRO A 98 7.64 10.79 -12.55
CA PRO A 98 8.28 9.52 -12.21
C PRO A 98 9.31 9.64 -11.08
N HIS A 99 9.72 10.87 -10.77
CA HIS A 99 10.58 11.23 -9.64
C HIS A 99 9.81 11.98 -8.55
N GLY A 100 8.52 12.24 -8.80
CA GLY A 100 7.67 13.05 -7.95
C GLY A 100 7.22 12.32 -6.72
N SER A 101 7.29 13.05 -5.66
CA SER A 101 6.97 12.66 -4.31
C SER A 101 5.55 12.14 -4.09
N ASP A 102 4.61 12.43 -4.98
CA ASP A 102 3.19 12.22 -4.66
C ASP A 102 2.65 10.81 -4.93
N MET A 103 3.28 10.06 -5.83
CA MET A 103 2.87 8.67 -6.14
C MET A 103 3.86 7.61 -5.67
N TRP A 104 5.16 7.92 -5.74
CA TRP A 104 6.27 6.98 -5.49
C TRP A 104 7.19 7.51 -4.40
N LEU A 105 6.61 8.15 -3.42
CA LEU A 105 7.26 8.84 -2.33
C LEU A 105 8.46 8.10 -1.76
N GLY A 106 9.66 8.65 -2.02
CA GLY A 106 10.84 8.43 -1.21
C GLY A 106 11.35 6.99 -1.12
N PHE A 107 10.85 6.07 -1.95
CA PHE A 107 11.27 4.66 -1.90
C PHE A 107 12.59 4.39 -2.61
N SER A 108 13.15 5.35 -3.32
CA SER A 108 14.47 5.23 -3.96
C SER A 108 15.63 5.08 -2.96
N GLU A 109 15.43 5.48 -1.72
CA GLU A 109 16.42 5.34 -0.65
C GLU A 109 16.44 3.95 0.00
N TYR A 110 15.40 3.13 -0.28
CA TYR A 110 15.30 1.80 0.30
C TYR A 110 16.11 0.79 -0.50
N ASN A 111 16.97 0.07 0.22
CA ASN A 111 17.81 -0.96 -0.36
C ASN A 111 17.07 -2.29 -0.44
N ASN A 112 17.01 -2.88 -1.63
CA ASN A 112 16.49 -4.24 -1.74
C ASN A 112 17.42 -5.21 -1.00
N ILE A 113 16.85 -5.93 -0.02
CA ILE A 113 17.62 -6.85 0.82
C ILE A 113 18.30 -7.97 0.05
N GLU A 114 17.78 -8.38 -1.11
CA GLU A 114 18.42 -9.37 -1.98
C GLU A 114 19.75 -8.89 -2.57
N ASN A 115 19.94 -7.57 -2.67
CA ASN A 115 21.20 -6.98 -3.10
C ASN A 115 22.20 -6.80 -1.95
N MET A 116 21.76 -6.96 -0.70
CA MET A 116 22.59 -6.76 0.50
C MET A 116 23.19 -8.05 1.02
N ILE A 117 22.58 -9.19 0.71
CA ILE A 117 22.92 -10.50 1.27
C ILE A 117 22.87 -11.58 0.20
N ASP A 118 23.58 -12.68 0.44
CA ASP A 118 23.51 -13.86 -0.40
C ASP A 118 22.31 -14.73 0.02
N MET A 119 21.19 -14.55 -0.67
CA MET A 119 19.94 -15.24 -0.36
C MET A 119 20.06 -16.76 -0.52
N ASP A 120 20.92 -17.24 -1.43
CA ASP A 120 21.10 -18.69 -1.69
C ASP A 120 21.78 -19.40 -0.51
N LYS A 121 22.47 -18.68 0.35
CA LYS A 121 23.03 -19.21 1.59
C LYS A 121 22.03 -19.26 2.76
N LEU A 122 20.86 -18.67 2.62
CA LEU A 122 19.86 -18.68 3.66
C LEU A 122 18.99 -19.93 3.63
N ASN A 123 18.65 -20.43 4.80
CA ASN A 123 17.67 -21.50 4.95
C ASN A 123 16.33 -20.93 5.42
N PHE A 124 15.29 -21.04 4.61
CA PHE A 124 13.93 -20.66 4.91
C PHE A 124 13.13 -21.87 5.37
N LYS A 125 12.85 -21.96 6.67
CA LYS A 125 12.18 -23.13 7.28
C LYS A 125 10.81 -22.81 7.86
N ALA A 126 10.51 -21.54 8.11
CA ALA A 126 9.24 -21.10 8.65
C ALA A 126 8.38 -20.48 7.54
N TYR A 127 7.13 -20.93 7.48
CA TYR A 127 6.10 -20.44 6.54
C TYR A 127 4.78 -20.10 7.25
N LYS A 128 4.88 -19.85 8.55
CA LYS A 128 3.84 -19.24 9.38
C LYS A 128 4.50 -18.08 10.10
N SER A 129 3.87 -16.91 10.11
CA SER A 129 4.44 -15.69 10.72
C SER A 129 5.16 -15.98 12.05
N ASP A 130 6.45 -15.70 12.09
CA ASP A 130 7.32 -16.02 13.21
C ASP A 130 8.29 -14.88 13.54
N ALA A 131 7.89 -14.01 14.45
CA ALA A 131 8.70 -12.88 14.93
C ALA A 131 10.01 -13.32 15.62
N LYS A 132 10.11 -14.57 16.10
CA LYS A 132 11.33 -15.09 16.72
C LYS A 132 12.52 -15.21 15.76
N GLN A 133 12.25 -15.10 14.46
CA GLN A 133 13.31 -15.05 13.44
C GLN A 133 14.05 -13.74 13.40
N LEU A 134 13.44 -12.65 13.91
CA LEU A 134 14.06 -11.33 13.91
C LEU A 134 15.29 -11.33 14.83
N LYS A 135 16.39 -10.84 14.31
CA LYS A 135 17.64 -10.59 15.01
C LYS A 135 18.05 -9.16 14.76
N PHE A 136 18.61 -8.53 15.73
CA PHE A 136 19.00 -7.14 15.70
C PHE A 136 20.52 -7.02 15.75
N SER A 137 21.05 -6.04 15.02
CA SER A 137 22.46 -5.63 15.00
C SER A 137 22.65 -4.30 15.75
N ASP A 138 23.87 -3.84 15.78
CA ASP A 138 24.20 -2.52 16.33
C ASP A 138 23.98 -1.37 15.30
N ASP A 139 23.41 -1.67 14.12
CA ASP A 139 22.95 -0.63 13.21
C ASP A 139 21.82 0.19 13.84
N THR A 140 21.86 1.49 13.66
CA THR A 140 20.92 2.42 14.30
C THR A 140 19.90 3.02 13.34
N GLU A 141 20.10 2.82 12.04
CA GLU A 141 19.20 3.35 11.01
C GLU A 141 19.25 2.47 9.76
N ILE A 142 18.10 2.02 9.28
CA ILE A 142 17.98 1.17 8.11
C ILE A 142 16.83 1.61 7.20
N TYR A 143 17.01 1.34 5.89
CA TYR A 143 16.00 1.49 4.84
C TYR A 143 15.99 0.19 4.04
N TYR A 144 15.07 -0.71 4.33
CA TYR A 144 14.94 -1.99 3.65
C TYR A 144 13.73 -2.04 2.73
N HIS A 145 13.92 -2.68 1.59
CA HIS A 145 12.87 -3.06 0.65
C HIS A 145 12.93 -4.56 0.40
N SER A 146 11.76 -5.19 0.21
CA SER A 146 11.65 -6.57 -0.24
C SER A 146 10.36 -6.77 -1.02
N ASP A 147 10.43 -7.47 -2.14
CA ASP A 147 9.30 -7.95 -2.96
C ASP A 147 8.94 -9.42 -2.68
N LEU A 148 9.53 -9.99 -1.64
CA LEU A 148 9.32 -11.40 -1.25
C LEU A 148 8.07 -11.62 -0.41
N LEU A 149 7.39 -10.54 -0.01
CA LEU A 149 6.18 -10.65 0.80
C LEU A 149 5.08 -11.34 0.00
N ARG A 150 4.57 -12.41 0.58
CA ARG A 150 3.42 -13.13 0.08
C ARG A 150 2.59 -13.66 1.25
N SER A 151 1.31 -13.48 1.17
CA SER A 151 0.32 -14.10 2.07
C SER A 151 -0.81 -14.72 1.26
N ASN A 152 -1.89 -15.10 1.91
CA ASN A 152 -3.12 -15.48 1.24
C ASN A 152 -4.27 -14.57 1.70
N CYS A 153 -5.15 -14.24 0.79
CA CYS A 153 -6.38 -13.54 1.15
C CYS A 153 -7.19 -14.37 2.15
N ARG A 154 -7.61 -13.75 3.25
CA ARG A 154 -8.38 -14.42 4.31
C ARG A 154 -9.74 -14.94 3.81
N VAL A 155 -10.31 -14.26 2.82
CA VAL A 155 -11.66 -14.58 2.30
C VAL A 155 -11.60 -15.63 1.20
N THR A 156 -10.72 -15.45 0.21
CA THR A 156 -10.66 -16.29 -1.00
C THR A 156 -9.57 -17.34 -0.96
N ASN A 157 -8.66 -17.25 0.00
CA ASN A 157 -7.45 -18.06 0.12
C ASN A 157 -6.54 -18.01 -1.13
N GLN A 158 -6.72 -17.00 -1.98
CA GLN A 158 -5.85 -16.74 -3.11
C GLN A 158 -4.56 -16.03 -2.67
N PRO A 159 -3.47 -16.19 -3.42
CA PRO A 159 -2.22 -15.52 -3.08
C PRO A 159 -2.34 -14.01 -3.23
N ASP A 160 -1.85 -13.30 -2.23
CA ASP A 160 -1.65 -11.86 -2.22
C ASP A 160 -0.15 -11.57 -2.14
N TRP A 161 0.36 -10.83 -3.11
CA TRP A 161 1.76 -10.40 -3.19
C TRP A 161 1.85 -8.92 -2.84
N GLY A 162 2.96 -8.53 -2.26
CA GLY A 162 3.22 -7.13 -1.95
C GLY A 162 4.69 -6.83 -1.77
N ASP A 163 5.05 -5.59 -2.03
CA ASP A 163 6.34 -5.04 -1.65
C ASP A 163 6.25 -4.48 -0.25
N ILE A 164 7.32 -4.64 0.51
CA ILE A 164 7.44 -4.07 1.84
C ILE A 164 8.64 -3.12 1.91
N TYR A 165 8.40 -1.96 2.47
CA TYR A 165 9.40 -0.92 2.73
C TYR A 165 9.44 -0.65 4.23
N VAL A 166 10.62 -0.75 4.82
CA VAL A 166 10.81 -0.54 6.26
C VAL A 166 11.89 0.50 6.48
N TYR A 167 11.50 1.60 7.09
CA TYR A 167 12.41 2.54 7.73
C TYR A 167 12.42 2.26 9.24
N MET A 168 13.59 2.08 9.80
CA MET A 168 13.74 1.90 11.24
C MET A 168 14.91 2.72 11.75
N LYS A 169 14.68 3.46 12.84
CA LYS A 169 15.70 4.20 13.59
C LYS A 169 15.53 3.88 15.06
N ALA A 170 16.51 3.19 15.63
CA ALA A 170 16.46 2.66 17.00
C ALA A 170 17.89 2.42 17.51
N ASP A 171 18.03 2.04 18.77
CA ASP A 171 19.34 1.66 19.33
C ASP A 171 19.94 0.43 18.64
N LYS A 172 19.07 -0.45 18.11
CA LYS A 172 19.42 -1.63 17.31
C LYS A 172 18.40 -1.83 16.22
N CYS A 173 18.85 -2.09 15.01
CA CYS A 173 17.98 -2.37 13.87
C CYS A 173 18.04 -3.85 13.47
N VAL A 174 16.98 -4.30 12.83
CA VAL A 174 16.87 -5.70 12.35
C VAL A 174 17.92 -5.98 11.27
N THR A 175 18.53 -7.17 11.32
CA THR A 175 19.49 -7.58 10.27
C THR A 175 18.77 -7.98 8.99
N PRO A 176 19.35 -7.74 7.79
CA PRO A 176 18.69 -8.04 6.53
C PRO A 176 18.41 -9.54 6.35
N GLU A 177 19.28 -10.44 6.81
CA GLU A 177 19.06 -11.89 6.75
C GLU A 177 17.88 -12.35 7.60
N SER A 178 17.74 -11.78 8.80
CA SER A 178 16.64 -12.13 9.69
C SER A 178 15.33 -11.52 9.22
N PHE A 179 15.38 -10.31 8.67
CA PHE A 179 14.23 -9.67 8.05
C PHE A 179 13.73 -10.46 6.84
N ALA A 180 14.63 -10.91 5.95
CA ALA A 180 14.29 -11.78 4.82
C ALA A 180 13.54 -13.04 5.28
N LYS A 181 14.06 -13.73 6.29
CA LYS A 181 13.41 -14.94 6.85
C LYS A 181 12.05 -14.63 7.45
N TYR A 182 11.94 -13.51 8.15
CA TYR A 182 10.69 -13.07 8.75
C TYR A 182 9.63 -12.76 7.68
N ILE A 183 9.96 -12.00 6.64
CA ILE A 183 9.03 -11.67 5.56
C ILE A 183 8.57 -12.94 4.83
N VAL A 184 9.49 -13.84 4.50
CA VAL A 184 9.14 -15.12 3.85
C VAL A 184 8.27 -16.01 4.76
N SER A 185 8.35 -15.85 6.08
CA SER A 185 7.52 -16.63 7.00
C SER A 185 6.01 -16.35 6.87
N HIS A 186 5.62 -15.24 6.24
CA HIS A 186 4.21 -14.94 5.98
C HIS A 186 3.58 -15.75 4.85
N ARG A 187 4.37 -16.53 4.11
CA ARG A 187 3.98 -17.16 2.84
C ARG A 187 2.76 -18.09 2.90
N LYS A 188 2.43 -18.63 4.05
CA LYS A 188 1.27 -19.53 4.25
C LYS A 188 0.23 -19.00 5.25
N VAL A 189 0.32 -17.73 5.63
CA VAL A 189 -0.69 -17.12 6.49
C VAL A 189 -1.81 -16.52 5.66
N SER A 190 -3.00 -16.48 6.24
CA SER A 190 -4.18 -15.84 5.64
C SER A 190 -4.51 -14.57 6.41
N HIS A 191 -3.93 -13.46 5.96
CA HIS A 191 -4.11 -12.13 6.52
C HIS A 191 -4.33 -11.11 5.41
N PHE A 192 -5.06 -10.05 5.70
CA PHE A 192 -5.10 -8.88 4.84
C PHE A 192 -3.75 -8.14 4.87
N HIS A 193 -3.45 -7.37 3.84
CA HIS A 193 -2.21 -6.61 3.76
C HIS A 193 -2.07 -5.60 4.91
N GLU A 194 -3.17 -4.98 5.31
CA GLU A 194 -3.24 -4.06 6.45
C GLU A 194 -2.85 -4.75 7.75
N GLU A 195 -3.36 -5.95 7.99
CA GLU A 195 -3.00 -6.75 9.18
C GLU A 195 -1.52 -7.13 9.19
N ILE A 196 -0.94 -7.43 8.02
CA ILE A 196 0.49 -7.75 7.89
C ILE A 196 1.32 -6.50 8.18
N CYS A 197 0.93 -5.35 7.64
CA CYS A 197 1.60 -4.08 7.90
C CYS A 197 1.66 -3.77 9.39
N GLU A 198 0.53 -3.84 10.07
CA GLU A 198 0.43 -3.63 11.52
C GLU A 198 1.25 -4.65 12.31
N MET A 199 1.23 -5.91 11.89
CA MET A 199 1.97 -7.00 12.53
C MET A 199 3.48 -6.81 12.40
N VAL A 200 3.95 -6.44 11.21
CA VAL A 200 5.37 -6.15 10.96
C VAL A 200 5.80 -4.96 11.82
N PHE A 201 5.04 -3.89 11.82
CA PHE A 201 5.33 -2.72 12.65
C PHE A 201 5.45 -3.11 14.12
N LYS A 202 4.47 -3.83 14.66
CA LYS A 202 4.46 -4.27 16.05
C LYS A 202 5.64 -5.17 16.41
N HIS A 203 6.10 -6.01 15.49
CA HIS A 203 7.20 -6.93 15.73
C HIS A 203 8.58 -6.28 15.64
N LEU A 204 8.68 -5.16 14.91
CA LEU A 204 9.91 -4.38 14.79
C LEU A 204 10.03 -3.28 15.86
N TYR A 205 8.88 -2.84 16.43
CA TYR A 205 8.82 -1.85 17.51
C TYR A 205 9.19 -2.50 18.85
#